data_02295fc075f2b42ead037367a4048c25
#
_entry.id   02295fc075f2b42ead037367a4048c25
#
_cell.length_a   1.000
_cell.length_b   1.000
_cell.length_c   1.000
_cell.angle_alpha   90.00
_cell.angle_beta   90.00
_cell.angle_gamma   90.00
#
_symmetry.space_group_name_H-M   'P 1'
#
loop_
_entity.id
_entity.type
_entity.pdbx_description
1 polymer ?
#
loop_
_entity_poly.entity_id
_entity_poly.type
_entity_poly.pdbx_seq_one_letter_code
_entity_poly.pdbx_strand_id
1 'polypeptide(L)'
;MNRLVLSSATQKFIKKISDKRLKDKIKSGLDKIRDDYTVGSRKTGDLKGFWSLDIFYNKTNYEICYEVIEDDGEVIIVVMIGTRENFYKELKRFL
;
A
#
# COMPACT_ATOMS: atom_id res chain seq x y z
N MET A 1 16.57 -7.52 -7.61
CA MET A 1 15.55 -6.53 -7.97
C MET A 1 14.20 -6.98 -7.43
N ASN A 2 13.49 -6.08 -6.76
CA ASN A 2 12.22 -6.42 -6.14
C ASN A 2 11.09 -6.31 -7.17
N ARG A 3 10.13 -7.24 -7.09
CA ARG A 3 8.93 -7.19 -7.90
C ARG A 3 7.80 -6.59 -7.08
N LEU A 4 7.08 -5.64 -7.65
CA LEU A 4 5.91 -5.03 -7.04
C LEU A 4 4.66 -5.48 -7.80
N VAL A 5 3.74 -6.11 -7.08
CA VAL A 5 2.49 -6.59 -7.64
C VAL A 5 1.34 -5.83 -6.99
N LEU A 6 0.44 -5.30 -7.80
CA LEU A 6 -0.72 -4.56 -7.32
C LEU A 6 -1.96 -5.45 -7.38
N SER A 7 -2.66 -5.57 -6.26
CA SER A 7 -3.94 -6.29 -6.24
C SER A 7 -4.97 -5.59 -7.12
N SER A 8 -6.04 -6.29 -7.49
CA SER A 8 -7.11 -5.67 -8.26
C SER A 8 -7.77 -4.53 -7.49
N ALA A 9 -7.89 -4.64 -6.17
CA ALA A 9 -8.42 -3.55 -5.33
C ALA A 9 -7.53 -2.31 -5.40
N THR A 10 -6.21 -2.50 -5.35
CA THR A 10 -5.23 -1.42 -5.47
C THR A 10 -5.32 -0.75 -6.85
N GLN A 11 -5.38 -1.55 -7.90
CA GLN A 11 -5.50 -1.03 -9.27
C GLN A 11 -6.77 -0.20 -9.46
N LYS A 12 -7.89 -0.68 -8.93
CA LYS A 12 -9.16 0.04 -8.98
C LYS A 12 -9.09 1.37 -8.22
N PHE A 13 -8.47 1.36 -7.04
CA PHE A 13 -8.29 2.57 -6.26
C PHE A 13 -7.51 3.62 -7.06
N ILE A 14 -6.39 3.23 -7.66
CA ILE A 14 -5.55 4.15 -8.44
C ILE A 14 -6.32 4.70 -9.64
N LYS A 15 -7.07 3.85 -10.34
CA LYS A 15 -7.86 4.27 -11.50
C LYS A 15 -8.92 5.31 -11.16
N LYS A 16 -9.48 5.25 -9.96
CA LYS A 16 -10.52 6.18 -9.52
C LYS A 16 -10.00 7.53 -9.07
N ILE A 17 -8.69 7.67 -8.89
CA ILE A 17 -8.10 8.95 -8.49
C ILE A 17 -8.14 9.90 -9.67
N SER A 18 -8.90 11.00 -9.53
CA SER A 18 -8.95 12.07 -10.52
C SER A 18 -7.91 13.14 -10.26
N ASP A 19 -7.49 13.30 -9.00
CA ASP A 19 -6.48 14.29 -8.62
C ASP A 19 -5.09 13.79 -9.01
N LYS A 20 -4.49 14.47 -9.99
CA LYS A 20 -3.19 14.08 -10.53
C LYS A 20 -2.08 14.15 -9.48
N ARG A 21 -2.11 15.14 -8.59
CA ARG A 21 -1.08 15.28 -7.54
C ARG A 21 -1.14 14.14 -6.55
N LEU A 22 -2.35 13.74 -6.16
CA LEU A 22 -2.54 12.59 -5.29
C LEU A 22 -2.03 11.32 -5.97
N LYS A 23 -2.37 11.13 -7.23
CA LYS A 23 -1.92 9.97 -8.00
C LYS A 23 -0.40 9.91 -8.06
N ASP A 24 0.24 11.04 -8.31
CA ASP A 24 1.70 11.11 -8.36
C ASP A 24 2.34 10.79 -7.01
N LYS A 25 1.74 11.27 -5.91
CA LYS A 25 2.23 10.97 -4.56
C LYS A 25 2.11 9.48 -4.24
N ILE A 26 1.02 8.86 -4.63
CA ILE A 26 0.83 7.42 -4.42
C ILE A 26 1.83 6.62 -5.24
N LYS A 27 2.03 6.98 -6.49
CA LYS A 27 3.05 6.33 -7.35
C LYS A 27 4.44 6.48 -6.76
N SER A 28 4.78 7.66 -6.24
CA SER A 28 6.06 7.89 -5.57
C SER A 28 6.21 6.98 -4.35
N GLY A 29 5.15 6.81 -3.57
CA GLY A 29 5.16 5.91 -2.43
C GLY A 29 5.36 4.45 -2.84
N LEU A 30 4.72 4.02 -3.91
CA LEU A 30 4.89 2.68 -4.46
C LEU A 30 6.34 2.45 -4.92
N ASP A 31 6.95 3.44 -5.56
CA ASP A 31 8.34 3.35 -5.98
C ASP A 31 9.29 3.20 -4.79
N LYS A 32 9.03 3.95 -3.71
CA LYS A 32 9.83 3.85 -2.48
C LYS A 32 9.73 2.46 -1.87
N ILE A 33 8.52 1.90 -1.83
CA ILE A 33 8.30 0.55 -1.30
C ILE A 33 9.04 -0.49 -2.15
N ARG A 34 8.98 -0.36 -3.48
CA ARG A 34 9.67 -1.27 -4.39
C ARG A 34 11.18 -1.24 -4.17
N ASP A 35 11.74 -0.04 -3.99
CA ASP A 35 13.18 0.12 -3.79
C ASP A 35 13.62 -0.40 -2.42
N ASP A 36 12.81 -0.17 -1.39
CA ASP A 36 13.10 -0.61 -0.03
C ASP A 36 11.80 -0.75 0.76
N TYR A 37 11.33 -1.99 0.92
CA TYR A 37 10.05 -2.24 1.61
C TYR A 37 10.06 -1.81 3.08
N THR A 38 11.23 -1.62 3.68
CA THR A 38 11.33 -1.23 5.09
C THR A 38 11.01 0.25 5.34
N VAL A 39 10.74 1.03 4.28
CA VAL A 39 10.31 2.43 4.45
C VAL A 39 8.97 2.53 5.17
N GLY A 40 8.14 1.49 5.10
CA GLY A 40 6.87 1.43 5.81
C GLY A 40 7.05 0.92 7.24
N SER A 41 5.93 0.78 7.93
CA SER A 41 5.88 0.28 9.29
C SER A 41 5.19 -1.07 9.33
N ARG A 42 5.69 -1.98 10.15
CA ARG A 42 5.04 -3.27 10.38
C ARG A 42 3.76 -3.10 11.17
N LYS A 43 2.72 -3.80 10.76
CA LYS A 43 1.48 -3.87 11.51
C LYS A 43 1.59 -4.94 12.59
N THR A 44 0.79 -4.79 13.65
CA THR A 44 0.75 -5.72 14.79
C THR A 44 -0.68 -6.23 14.97
N GLY A 45 -0.86 -7.19 15.90
CA GLY A 45 -2.16 -7.75 16.20
C GLY A 45 -2.71 -8.55 15.03
N ASP A 46 -3.98 -8.34 14.70
CA ASP A 46 -4.68 -9.05 13.64
C ASP A 46 -4.07 -8.81 12.25
N LEU A 47 -3.28 -7.76 12.10
CA LEU A 47 -2.66 -7.38 10.83
C LEU A 47 -1.18 -7.74 10.78
N LYS A 48 -0.74 -8.62 11.68
CA LYS A 48 0.63 -9.10 11.69
C LYS A 48 0.97 -9.75 10.34
N GLY A 49 2.11 -9.37 9.78
CA GLY A 49 2.54 -9.82 8.46
C GLY A 49 2.36 -8.77 7.37
N PHE A 50 1.60 -7.73 7.67
CA PHE A 50 1.44 -6.61 6.75
C PHE A 50 2.32 -5.43 7.15
N TRP A 51 2.61 -4.62 6.15
CA TRP A 51 3.32 -3.35 6.29
C TRP A 51 2.42 -2.25 5.77
N SER A 52 2.65 -1.02 6.21
CA SER A 52 1.96 0.12 5.63
C SER A 52 2.87 1.34 5.52
N LEU A 53 2.64 2.11 4.46
CA LEU A 53 3.28 3.39 4.25
C LEU A 53 2.21 4.46 4.19
N ASP A 54 2.36 5.50 5.01
CA ASP A 54 1.41 6.61 5.05
C ASP A 54 1.74 7.62 3.96
N ILE A 55 0.71 8.07 3.26
CA ILE A 55 0.80 9.16 2.28
C ILE A 55 -0.16 10.25 2.74
N PHE A 56 0.39 11.37 3.15
CA PHE A 56 -0.42 12.48 3.62
C PHE A 56 -0.61 13.49 2.49
N TYR A 57 -1.87 13.78 2.17
CA TYR A 57 -2.21 14.70 1.10
C TYR A 57 -3.52 15.40 1.39
N ASN A 58 -3.53 16.72 1.30
CA ASN A 58 -4.73 17.55 1.44
C ASN A 58 -5.54 17.19 2.71
N LYS A 59 -4.87 17.21 3.86
CA LYS A 59 -5.45 16.90 5.19
C LYS A 59 -5.98 15.48 5.34
N THR A 60 -5.71 14.62 4.39
CA THR A 60 -6.12 13.22 4.44
C THR A 60 -4.89 12.33 4.51
N ASN A 61 -4.93 11.33 5.39
CA ASN A 61 -3.90 10.33 5.46
C ASN A 61 -4.35 9.08 4.71
N TYR A 62 -3.60 8.72 3.67
CA TYR A 62 -3.80 7.48 2.92
C TYR A 62 -2.78 6.46 3.37
N GLU A 63 -3.16 5.21 3.42
CA GLU A 63 -2.24 4.13 3.74
C GLU A 63 -2.12 3.16 2.56
N ILE A 64 -0.87 2.81 2.25
CA ILE A 64 -0.57 1.76 1.28
C ILE A 64 -0.22 0.51 2.08
N CYS A 65 -1.06 -0.51 2.01
CA CYS A 65 -0.85 -1.77 2.73
C CYS A 65 -0.22 -2.80 1.80
N TYR A 66 0.85 -3.42 2.26
CA TYR A 66 1.56 -4.42 1.46
C TYR A 66 2.12 -5.53 2.34
N GLU A 67 2.38 -6.66 1.71
CA GLU A 67 3.09 -7.77 2.33
C GLU A 67 4.31 -8.12 1.47
N VAL A 68 5.31 -8.72 2.10
CA VAL A 68 6.56 -9.09 1.45
C VAL A 68 6.68 -10.60 1.49
N ILE A 69 6.85 -11.21 0.32
CA ILE A 69 7.01 -12.65 0.17
C ILE A 69 8.36 -12.91 -0.49
N GLU A 70 9.08 -13.91 0.00
CA GLU A 70 10.31 -14.36 -0.64
C GLU A 70 9.98 -15.50 -1.59
N ASP A 71 10.22 -15.26 -2.87
CA ASP A 71 10.03 -16.24 -3.92
C ASP A 71 11.05 -15.96 -5.02
N ASP A 72 12.25 -16.54 -4.86
CA ASP A 72 13.38 -16.29 -5.74
C ASP A 72 13.65 -14.79 -5.88
N GLY A 73 13.84 -14.15 -4.73
CA GLY A 73 13.90 -12.71 -4.60
C GLY A 73 12.69 -12.20 -3.82
N GLU A 74 12.60 -10.91 -3.63
CA GLU A 74 11.50 -10.31 -2.88
C GLU A 74 10.35 -9.96 -3.81
N VAL A 75 9.14 -10.39 -3.44
CA VAL A 75 7.90 -10.00 -4.10
C VAL A 75 7.09 -9.19 -3.10
N ILE A 76 6.78 -7.97 -3.47
CA ILE A 76 5.99 -7.06 -2.64
C ILE A 76 4.60 -6.99 -3.24
N ILE A 77 3.60 -7.40 -2.46
CA ILE A 77 2.20 -7.39 -2.91
C ILE A 77 1.50 -6.22 -2.24
N VAL A 78 1.08 -5.24 -3.02
CA VAL A 78 0.28 -4.14 -2.51
C VAL A 78 -1.16 -4.62 -2.46
N VAL A 79 -1.64 -4.85 -1.25
CA VAL A 79 -2.95 -5.47 -1.00
C VAL A 79 -4.06 -4.46 -1.19
N MET A 80 -3.89 -3.26 -0.63
CA MET A 80 -4.89 -2.20 -0.77
C MET A 80 -4.29 -0.83 -0.47
N ILE A 81 -4.96 0.19 -0.98
CA ILE A 81 -4.71 1.58 -0.64
C ILE A 81 -6.05 2.16 -0.21
N GLY A 82 -6.06 2.95 0.85
CA GLY A 82 -7.28 3.58 1.33
C GLY A 82 -6.98 4.70 2.30
N THR A 83 -8.03 5.44 2.66
CA THR A 83 -7.90 6.43 3.71
C THR A 83 -7.78 5.73 5.05
N ARG A 84 -7.10 6.35 5.99
CA ARG A 84 -6.91 5.78 7.32
C ARG A 84 -8.24 5.45 8.01
N GLU A 85 -9.26 6.26 7.78
CA GLU A 85 -10.60 6.05 8.33
C GLU A 85 -11.20 4.71 7.92
N ASN A 86 -11.03 4.33 6.65
CA ASN A 86 -11.63 3.12 6.09
C ASN A 86 -10.66 1.96 6.01
N PHE A 87 -9.38 2.20 6.27
CA PHE A 87 -8.32 1.24 6.05
C PHE A 87 -8.56 -0.10 6.72
N TYR A 88 -8.79 -0.09 8.03
CA TYR A 88 -8.97 -1.32 8.80
C TYR A 88 -10.25 -2.05 8.44
N LYS A 89 -11.32 -1.31 8.19
CA LYS A 89 -12.61 -1.88 7.81
C LYS A 89 -12.51 -2.63 6.49
N GLU A 90 -11.84 -2.04 5.51
CA GLU A 90 -11.69 -2.65 4.19
C GLU A 90 -10.66 -3.79 4.20
N LEU A 91 -9.57 -3.64 4.94
CA LEU A 91 -8.55 -4.67 5.02
C LEU A 91 -9.08 -5.97 5.61
N LYS A 92 -9.97 -5.89 6.58
CA LYS A 92 -10.58 -7.07 7.20
C LYS A 92 -11.37 -7.93 6.19
N ARG A 93 -11.81 -7.34 5.08
CA ARG A 93 -12.48 -8.10 4.02
C ARG A 93 -11.54 -9.03 3.29
N PHE A 94 -10.23 -8.80 3.35
CA PHE A 94 -9.21 -9.62 2.69
C PHE A 94 -8.64 -10.68 3.61
N LEU A 95 -9.02 -10.65 4.87
CA LEU A 95 -8.60 -11.64 5.86
C LEU A 95 -9.73 -12.67 6.05
#